data_0a9f8ed9f5387aa8a9cf25279c698f26
#
_entry.id   0a9f8ed9f5387aa8a9cf25279c698f26
#
_cell.length_a   1.000
_cell.length_b   1.000
_cell.length_c   1.000
_cell.angle_alpha   90.00
_cell.angle_beta   90.00
_cell.angle_gamma   90.00
#
_symmetry.space_group_name_H-M   'P 1'
#
loop_
_entity.id
_entity.type
_entity.pdbx_description
1 polymer ?
#
loop_
_entity_poly.entity_id
_entity_poly.type
_entity_poly.pdbx_seq_one_letter_code
_entity_poly.pdbx_strand_id
1 'polypeptide(L)'
;MVILFTAEACSILPFGKSNPSARNPGSISTTTNLDYFSDAYAEEDEEGFVVAGFDGQTPGPNQVLVQGGRAVLGTYEEDVFYTHDNVERTVTVQSFYLDQTEIANVHWLEYLHYVKRDSSETFYENALPDTTVWEKELAFNTPYVTNYLRYPGFRYYPVVGVSWSQAMDYCRWRTEAVNKQRALEYFGEEDYIDGDIPPIESGIFLPEFRLPTEAEWEYAAYGQIGDQWLDENQTQRRLYPWDGRTIRSSKRGNVGKFQANFKRGRGDYAGIAGALNDAGFVTTSIYEYAPNDFGLYNMAGNVNEWVFDIYRPLNFQDMEDLNPIRKSDFLDSEEDYDSENFNSMISNESRVFKGGSWADGAMWLSPGTRRFLDQDSSSATIGFRCATTALGTAGN
;
A
#
# COMPACT_ATOMS: atom_id res chain seq x y z
N MET A 1 -63.04 15.72 38.95
CA MET A 1 -61.89 14.87 39.30
C MET A 1 -60.96 14.83 38.08
N VAL A 2 -60.00 15.74 38.07
CA VAL A 2 -59.06 15.94 36.97
C VAL A 2 -57.80 15.15 37.36
N ILE A 3 -57.49 14.11 36.59
CA ILE A 3 -56.25 13.34 36.76
C ILE A 3 -55.15 14.10 35.98
N LEU A 4 -54.26 14.76 36.70
CA LEU A 4 -52.99 15.25 36.11
C LEU A 4 -52.06 14.08 35.86
N PHE A 5 -51.79 13.77 34.62
CA PHE A 5 -50.61 13.03 34.22
C PHE A 5 -49.41 13.91 34.32
N THR A 6 -48.58 13.74 35.33
CA THR A 6 -47.23 14.29 35.36
C THR A 6 -46.36 13.42 34.43
N ALA A 7 -46.06 13.97 33.27
CA ALA A 7 -44.96 13.47 32.43
C ALA A 7 -43.67 13.72 33.19
N GLU A 8 -43.10 12.69 33.79
CA GLU A 8 -41.72 12.76 34.23
C GLU A 8 -40.82 12.98 33.03
N ALA A 9 -40.18 14.13 33.07
CA ALA A 9 -39.26 14.59 32.05
C ALA A 9 -38.10 13.58 31.92
N CYS A 10 -37.80 13.23 30.67
CA CYS A 10 -36.51 12.74 30.27
C CYS A 10 -35.43 13.53 31.03
N SER A 11 -34.65 12.89 31.84
CA SER A 11 -33.49 13.48 32.48
C SER A 11 -32.53 13.95 31.36
N ILE A 12 -32.49 15.25 31.17
CA ILE A 12 -31.49 15.90 30.33
C ILE A 12 -30.15 15.53 30.95
N LEU A 13 -29.39 14.69 30.26
CA LEU A 13 -28.00 14.40 30.60
C LEU A 13 -27.25 15.72 30.76
N PRO A 14 -26.47 15.92 31.83
CA PRO A 14 -25.74 17.16 32.02
C PRO A 14 -24.82 17.40 30.83
N PHE A 15 -24.95 18.54 30.23
CA PHE A 15 -24.03 19.07 29.22
C PHE A 15 -22.59 18.87 29.71
N GLY A 16 -21.81 17.99 29.05
CA GLY A 16 -20.39 17.86 29.34
C GLY A 16 -19.81 16.44 29.50
N LYS A 17 -20.61 15.36 29.46
CA LYS A 17 -20.03 14.01 29.43
C LYS A 17 -19.99 13.52 27.97
N SER A 18 -18.81 13.60 27.37
CA SER A 18 -18.54 12.88 26.11
C SER A 18 -18.71 11.37 26.38
N ASN A 19 -19.30 10.63 25.43
CA ASN A 19 -19.33 9.19 25.49
C ASN A 19 -17.89 8.64 25.60
N PRO A 20 -17.68 7.53 26.30
CA PRO A 20 -16.39 6.87 26.30
C PRO A 20 -15.92 6.56 24.87
N SER A 21 -14.65 6.74 24.63
CA SER A 21 -13.99 6.47 23.35
C SER A 21 -12.64 5.81 23.59
N ALA A 22 -12.01 5.29 22.55
CA ALA A 22 -10.68 4.70 22.67
C ALA A 22 -9.67 5.68 23.27
N ARG A 23 -9.76 6.99 22.91
CA ARG A 23 -8.91 8.06 23.47
C ARG A 23 -9.24 8.37 24.92
N ASN A 24 -10.52 8.38 25.27
CA ASN A 24 -11.03 8.70 26.60
C ASN A 24 -11.97 7.59 27.08
N PRO A 25 -11.45 6.47 27.55
CA PRO A 25 -12.28 5.32 27.98
C PRO A 25 -13.09 5.64 29.24
N GLY A 26 -12.72 6.67 30.00
CA GLY A 26 -13.28 6.98 31.29
C GLY A 26 -12.65 6.14 32.40
N SER A 27 -12.93 6.50 33.64
CA SER A 27 -12.48 5.74 34.81
C SER A 27 -13.50 4.69 35.28
N ILE A 28 -14.76 4.79 34.82
CA ILE A 28 -15.85 3.93 35.27
C ILE A 28 -16.46 3.15 34.12
N SER A 29 -16.61 1.85 34.31
CA SER A 29 -17.27 0.98 33.35
C SER A 29 -18.73 1.40 33.14
N THR A 30 -19.16 1.56 31.91
CA THR A 30 -20.55 1.88 31.55
C THR A 30 -21.51 0.71 31.72
N THR A 31 -20.99 -0.50 31.90
CA THR A 31 -21.79 -1.73 32.04
C THR A 31 -21.90 -2.21 33.46
N THR A 32 -20.85 -2.09 34.27
CA THR A 32 -20.80 -2.58 35.64
C THR A 32 -20.83 -1.47 36.68
N ASN A 33 -20.57 -0.24 36.27
CA ASN A 33 -20.38 0.94 37.13
C ASN A 33 -19.24 0.79 38.15
N LEU A 34 -18.29 -0.12 37.89
CA LEU A 34 -17.06 -0.27 38.65
C LEU A 34 -15.98 0.66 38.10
N ASP A 35 -15.09 1.13 38.97
CA ASP A 35 -13.92 1.91 38.58
C ASP A 35 -12.87 0.98 37.96
N TYR A 36 -12.39 1.29 36.76
CA TYR A 36 -11.37 0.51 36.07
C TYR A 36 -10.03 0.46 36.83
N PHE A 37 -9.76 1.48 37.65
CA PHE A 37 -8.51 1.59 38.41
C PHE A 37 -8.65 1.15 39.86
N SER A 38 -9.81 0.58 40.24
CA SER A 38 -10.02 0.12 41.60
C SER A 38 -9.45 -1.28 41.80
N ASP A 39 -8.95 -1.52 43.03
CA ASP A 39 -8.49 -2.84 43.51
C ASP A 39 -9.57 -3.94 43.47
N ALA A 40 -10.83 -3.59 43.11
CA ALA A 40 -11.92 -4.52 42.94
C ALA A 40 -11.69 -5.58 41.84
N TYR A 41 -10.75 -5.33 40.97
CA TYR A 41 -10.32 -6.25 39.90
C TYR A 41 -8.97 -6.89 40.18
N ALA A 42 -8.25 -6.49 41.22
CA ALA A 42 -6.97 -7.05 41.61
C ALA A 42 -7.11 -8.09 42.69
N GLU A 43 -6.60 -9.30 42.54
CA GLU A 43 -6.20 -10.20 43.62
C GLU A 43 -4.86 -9.71 44.20
N GLU A 44 -4.55 -10.09 45.48
CA GLU A 44 -3.49 -9.47 46.29
C GLU A 44 -2.06 -9.40 45.65
N ASP A 45 -1.81 -9.99 44.50
CA ASP A 45 -0.51 -9.98 43.77
C ASP A 45 -0.65 -9.75 42.25
N GLU A 46 -1.83 -9.33 41.75
CA GLU A 46 -2.07 -9.11 40.32
C GLU A 46 -2.28 -7.61 40.04
N GLU A 47 -1.78 -7.15 38.89
CA GLU A 47 -2.08 -5.82 38.38
C GLU A 47 -3.59 -5.73 38.10
N GLY A 48 -4.26 -4.68 38.61
CA GLY A 48 -5.66 -4.42 38.35
C GLY A 48 -5.97 -4.22 36.85
N PHE A 49 -7.25 -4.28 36.49
CA PHE A 49 -7.68 -4.03 35.12
C PHE A 49 -7.46 -2.57 34.75
N VAL A 50 -6.43 -2.30 33.94
CA VAL A 50 -6.06 -0.94 33.48
C VAL A 50 -6.55 -0.71 32.07
N VAL A 51 -7.35 0.34 31.86
CA VAL A 51 -7.77 0.79 30.54
C VAL A 51 -7.04 2.08 30.19
N ALA A 52 -6.00 1.98 29.40
CA ALA A 52 -5.27 3.15 28.93
C ALA A 52 -5.99 3.82 27.75
N GLY A 53 -5.89 5.16 27.66
CA GLY A 53 -6.33 5.90 26.49
C GLY A 53 -5.47 5.57 25.27
N PHE A 54 -6.09 5.45 24.11
CA PHE A 54 -5.42 5.17 22.84
C PHE A 54 -5.62 6.32 21.86
N ASP A 55 -4.56 7.00 21.48
CA ASP A 55 -4.60 8.16 20.58
C ASP A 55 -4.73 7.79 19.09
N GLY A 56 -4.73 6.51 18.77
CA GLY A 56 -4.78 5.95 17.41
C GLY A 56 -3.48 5.29 17.01
N GLN A 57 -3.56 4.39 16.04
CA GLN A 57 -2.38 3.74 15.46
C GLN A 57 -1.47 4.76 14.83
N THR A 58 -0.21 4.78 15.24
CA THR A 58 0.80 5.61 14.58
C THR A 58 1.18 4.99 13.24
N PRO A 59 1.31 5.80 12.16
CA PRO A 59 1.73 5.26 10.88
C PRO A 59 3.11 4.62 10.97
N GLY A 60 3.37 3.62 10.15
CA GLY A 60 4.71 3.09 9.93
C GLY A 60 5.62 4.15 9.29
N PRO A 61 6.96 3.98 9.38
CA PRO A 61 7.88 4.86 8.67
C PRO A 61 7.53 4.94 7.18
N ASN A 62 7.55 6.15 6.62
CA ASN A 62 7.19 6.43 5.21
C ASN A 62 5.74 6.09 4.82
N GLN A 63 4.83 5.89 5.77
CA GLN A 63 3.43 5.56 5.46
C GLN A 63 2.48 6.74 5.71
N VAL A 64 1.44 6.81 4.89
CA VAL A 64 0.29 7.70 5.07
C VAL A 64 -0.99 6.89 5.24
N LEU A 65 -1.92 7.43 6.01
CA LEU A 65 -3.25 6.86 6.14
C LEU A 65 -4.05 7.11 4.86
N VAL A 66 -4.48 6.03 4.23
CA VAL A 66 -5.50 6.05 3.18
C VAL A 66 -6.83 5.73 3.85
N GLN A 67 -7.65 6.75 4.02
CA GLN A 67 -8.98 6.55 4.60
C GLN A 67 -9.83 5.72 3.66
N GLY A 68 -10.36 4.62 4.16
CA GLY A 68 -11.19 3.71 3.41
C GLY A 68 -12.51 4.33 2.98
N GLY A 69 -13.13 3.72 2.00
CA GLY A 69 -14.38 4.18 1.45
C GLY A 69 -14.85 3.33 0.28
N ARG A 70 -15.96 3.75 -0.32
CA ARG A 70 -16.54 3.13 -1.51
C ARG A 70 -15.93 3.74 -2.77
N ALA A 71 -15.55 2.92 -3.74
CA ALA A 71 -15.07 3.36 -5.04
C ALA A 71 -15.50 2.41 -6.16
N VAL A 72 -15.44 2.89 -7.39
CA VAL A 72 -15.57 2.07 -8.60
C VAL A 72 -14.16 1.74 -9.08
N LEU A 73 -13.80 0.48 -9.05
CA LEU A 73 -12.52 -0.05 -9.53
C LEU A 73 -12.71 -0.78 -10.86
N GLY A 74 -11.61 -1.02 -11.56
CA GLY A 74 -11.59 -1.68 -12.85
C GLY A 74 -11.50 -0.72 -14.03
N THR A 75 -11.51 -1.28 -15.25
CA THR A 75 -11.50 -0.52 -16.52
C THR A 75 -12.54 -1.08 -17.46
N TYR A 76 -13.14 -0.21 -18.25
CA TYR A 76 -14.00 -0.59 -19.36
C TYR A 76 -13.68 0.22 -20.61
N GLU A 77 -13.87 1.54 -20.55
CA GLU A 77 -13.60 2.43 -21.69
C GLU A 77 -12.11 2.65 -21.96
N GLU A 78 -11.29 2.53 -20.91
CA GLU A 78 -9.84 2.71 -20.96
C GLU A 78 -9.08 1.45 -21.37
N ASP A 79 -9.74 0.30 -21.44
CA ASP A 79 -9.14 -0.97 -21.90
C ASP A 79 -8.98 -0.96 -23.42
N VAL A 80 -7.86 -0.40 -23.86
CA VAL A 80 -7.50 -0.26 -25.28
C VAL A 80 -7.36 -1.60 -26.00
N PHE A 81 -7.04 -2.66 -25.26
CA PHE A 81 -6.83 -4.01 -25.81
C PHE A 81 -8.06 -4.90 -25.74
N TYR A 82 -9.15 -4.41 -25.12
CA TYR A 82 -10.37 -5.18 -24.91
C TYR A 82 -10.14 -6.53 -24.22
N THR A 83 -9.24 -6.54 -23.24
CA THR A 83 -8.89 -7.74 -22.46
C THR A 83 -10.03 -8.14 -21.54
N HIS A 84 -10.81 -7.16 -21.05
CA HIS A 84 -11.92 -7.32 -20.09
C HIS A 84 -11.53 -8.11 -18.84
N ASP A 85 -10.27 -8.02 -18.41
CA ASP A 85 -9.74 -8.79 -17.30
C ASP A 85 -9.94 -8.10 -15.93
N ASN A 86 -10.29 -6.81 -15.94
CA ASN A 86 -10.62 -6.02 -14.74
C ASN A 86 -11.92 -5.22 -14.97
N VAL A 87 -13.05 -5.92 -14.93
CA VAL A 87 -14.37 -5.30 -15.16
C VAL A 87 -14.70 -4.30 -14.05
N GLU A 88 -15.30 -3.19 -14.42
CA GLU A 88 -15.73 -2.17 -13.47
C GLU A 88 -16.71 -2.72 -12.44
N ARG A 89 -16.40 -2.46 -11.17
CA ARG A 89 -17.24 -2.85 -10.05
C ARG A 89 -17.13 -1.86 -8.90
N THR A 90 -18.19 -1.71 -8.16
CA THR A 90 -18.20 -0.94 -6.93
C THR A 90 -17.70 -1.80 -5.79
N VAL A 91 -16.69 -1.30 -5.07
CA VAL A 91 -16.12 -1.96 -3.90
C VAL A 91 -16.02 -1.01 -2.73
N THR A 92 -15.93 -1.56 -1.53
CA THR A 92 -15.62 -0.82 -0.30
C THR A 92 -14.28 -1.31 0.22
N VAL A 93 -13.33 -0.40 0.35
CA VAL A 93 -12.00 -0.67 0.88
C VAL A 93 -11.91 -0.13 2.30
N GLN A 94 -11.42 -0.93 3.25
CA GLN A 94 -11.17 -0.46 4.61
C GLN A 94 -10.01 0.54 4.63
N SER A 95 -9.88 1.30 5.73
CA SER A 95 -8.72 2.17 5.93
C SER A 95 -7.45 1.35 6.10
N PHE A 96 -6.35 1.83 5.53
CA PHE A 96 -5.04 1.20 5.60
C PHE A 96 -3.95 2.26 5.50
N TYR A 97 -2.73 1.87 5.83
CA TYR A 97 -1.56 2.72 5.60
C TYR A 97 -0.82 2.21 4.37
N LEU A 98 -0.35 3.13 3.55
CA LEU A 98 0.41 2.84 2.34
C LEU A 98 1.68 3.68 2.32
N ASP A 99 2.77 3.10 1.84
CA ASP A 99 4.01 3.84 1.64
C ASP A 99 3.80 5.02 0.68
N GLN A 100 4.34 6.18 1.06
CA GLN A 100 4.26 7.39 0.23
C GLN A 100 4.95 7.19 -1.13
N THR A 101 6.03 6.40 -1.14
CA THR A 101 6.88 6.18 -2.31
C THR A 101 7.07 4.70 -2.56
N GLU A 102 7.58 4.37 -3.76
CA GLU A 102 8.15 3.06 -4.03
C GLU A 102 9.32 2.78 -3.07
N ILE A 103 9.65 1.50 -2.85
CA ILE A 103 10.87 1.12 -2.13
C ILE A 103 12.09 1.46 -2.99
N ALA A 104 12.99 2.28 -2.44
CA ALA A 104 14.19 2.71 -3.14
C ALA A 104 15.38 1.75 -2.97
N ASN A 105 16.38 1.88 -3.83
CA ASN A 105 17.61 1.11 -3.74
C ASN A 105 18.28 1.20 -2.36
N VAL A 106 18.26 2.36 -1.70
CA VAL A 106 18.85 2.53 -0.37
C VAL A 106 18.13 1.68 0.68
N HIS A 107 16.79 1.56 0.61
CA HIS A 107 16.00 0.75 1.53
C HIS A 107 16.26 -0.74 1.31
N TRP A 108 16.43 -1.15 0.05
CA TRP A 108 16.79 -2.53 -0.27
C TRP A 108 18.22 -2.87 0.17
N LEU A 109 19.17 -1.94 0.04
CA LEU A 109 20.53 -2.12 0.54
C LEU A 109 20.59 -2.22 2.06
N GLU A 110 19.73 -1.50 2.77
CA GLU A 110 19.54 -1.65 4.22
C GLU A 110 19.08 -3.07 4.56
N TYR A 111 18.03 -3.56 3.90
CA TYR A 111 17.55 -4.94 4.04
C TYR A 111 18.69 -5.96 3.80
N LEU A 112 19.40 -5.84 2.69
CA LEU A 112 20.53 -6.72 2.37
C LEU A 112 21.63 -6.69 3.41
N HIS A 113 21.87 -5.55 4.06
CA HIS A 113 22.84 -5.44 5.14
C HIS A 113 22.44 -6.31 6.34
N TYR A 114 21.18 -6.25 6.75
CA TYR A 114 20.67 -7.07 7.86
C TYR A 114 20.60 -8.55 7.48
N VAL A 115 20.10 -8.88 6.32
CA VAL A 115 20.02 -10.27 5.83
C VAL A 115 21.42 -10.90 5.80
N LYS A 116 22.42 -10.17 5.33
CA LYS A 116 23.81 -10.68 5.28
C LYS A 116 24.37 -10.97 6.66
N ARG A 117 23.96 -10.20 7.68
CA ARG A 117 24.43 -10.35 9.06
C ARG A 117 23.70 -11.47 9.81
N ASP A 118 22.38 -11.52 9.64
CA ASP A 118 21.48 -12.28 10.52
C ASP A 118 20.92 -13.57 9.87
N SER A 119 21.17 -13.78 8.58
CA SER A 119 20.63 -14.93 7.82
C SER A 119 21.72 -15.79 7.17
N SER A 120 21.31 -16.89 6.52
CA SER A 120 22.23 -17.75 5.80
C SER A 120 22.76 -17.10 4.51
N GLU A 121 23.94 -17.51 4.03
CA GLU A 121 24.51 -17.04 2.77
C GLU A 121 23.54 -17.32 1.59
N THR A 122 22.92 -18.49 1.57
CA THR A 122 21.93 -18.85 0.54
C THR A 122 20.73 -17.89 0.53
N PHE A 123 20.22 -17.51 1.69
CA PHE A 123 19.15 -16.54 1.79
C PHE A 123 19.58 -15.15 1.30
N TYR A 124 20.81 -14.74 1.64
CA TYR A 124 21.37 -13.47 1.15
C TYR A 124 21.52 -13.47 -0.37
N GLU A 125 22.01 -14.57 -0.97
CA GLU A 125 22.12 -14.70 -2.42
C GLU A 125 20.73 -14.62 -3.10
N ASN A 126 19.72 -15.27 -2.52
CA ASN A 126 18.35 -15.21 -3.02
C ASN A 126 17.69 -13.83 -2.82
N ALA A 127 18.15 -13.02 -1.86
CA ALA A 127 17.65 -11.66 -1.64
C ALA A 127 18.28 -10.63 -2.59
N LEU A 128 19.33 -10.97 -3.34
CA LEU A 128 19.93 -10.06 -4.31
C LEU A 128 18.99 -9.80 -5.49
N PRO A 129 18.77 -8.54 -5.87
CA PRO A 129 18.00 -8.23 -7.07
C PRO A 129 18.73 -8.76 -8.33
N ASP A 130 17.97 -9.24 -9.29
CA ASP A 130 18.49 -9.62 -10.59
C ASP A 130 18.87 -8.37 -11.41
N THR A 131 20.15 -8.08 -11.47
CA THR A 131 20.65 -6.95 -12.26
C THR A 131 20.68 -7.21 -13.76
N THR A 132 20.59 -8.48 -14.20
CA THR A 132 20.60 -8.84 -15.62
C THR A 132 19.32 -8.42 -16.34
N VAL A 133 18.27 -8.04 -15.60
CA VAL A 133 17.04 -7.46 -16.16
C VAL A 133 17.30 -6.24 -17.06
N TRP A 134 18.39 -5.51 -16.80
CA TRP A 134 18.79 -4.36 -17.61
C TRP A 134 19.38 -4.75 -18.96
N GLU A 135 19.87 -5.97 -19.14
CA GLU A 135 20.48 -6.41 -20.40
C GLU A 135 19.49 -6.45 -21.57
N LYS A 136 18.20 -6.63 -21.27
CA LYS A 136 17.14 -6.74 -22.27
C LYS A 136 16.58 -5.39 -22.72
N GLU A 137 16.74 -4.35 -21.92
CA GLU A 137 15.96 -3.12 -22.07
C GLU A 137 16.66 -2.02 -22.89
N LEU A 138 17.99 -1.96 -22.86
CA LEU A 138 18.78 -0.88 -23.46
C LEU A 138 19.90 -1.44 -24.32
N ALA A 139 20.20 -0.74 -25.44
CA ALA A 139 21.33 -1.11 -26.30
C ALA A 139 22.71 -0.88 -25.64
N PHE A 140 22.82 0.12 -24.75
CA PHE A 140 24.00 0.38 -23.93
C PHE A 140 23.59 0.30 -22.45
N ASN A 141 23.61 -0.88 -21.90
CA ASN A 141 23.01 -1.24 -20.63
C ASN A 141 24.02 -1.54 -19.52
N THR A 142 25.29 -1.85 -19.84
CA THR A 142 26.32 -2.19 -18.86
C THR A 142 26.37 -1.27 -17.63
N PRO A 143 26.27 0.07 -17.77
CA PRO A 143 26.28 0.97 -16.61
C PRO A 143 25.13 0.71 -15.62
N TYR A 144 23.96 0.29 -16.10
CA TYR A 144 22.81 -0.04 -15.23
C TYR A 144 22.96 -1.41 -14.59
N VAL A 145 23.41 -2.42 -15.36
CA VAL A 145 23.67 -3.78 -14.82
C VAL A 145 24.65 -3.72 -13.64
N THR A 146 25.70 -2.93 -13.75
CA THR A 146 26.76 -2.90 -12.75
C THR A 146 26.53 -1.90 -11.61
N ASN A 147 25.82 -0.80 -11.86
CA ASN A 147 25.81 0.33 -10.93
C ASN A 147 24.42 0.67 -10.36
N TYR A 148 23.33 0.26 -11.00
CA TYR A 148 21.99 0.76 -10.65
C TYR A 148 21.64 0.59 -9.17
N LEU A 149 21.92 -0.59 -8.60
CA LEU A 149 21.60 -0.86 -7.20
C LEU A 149 22.50 -0.10 -6.21
N ARG A 150 23.80 0.01 -6.51
CA ARG A 150 24.80 0.41 -5.49
C ARG A 150 25.39 1.80 -5.69
N TYR A 151 25.33 2.36 -6.90
CA TYR A 151 25.93 3.67 -7.15
C TYR A 151 25.13 4.78 -6.43
N PRO A 152 25.77 5.70 -5.70
CA PRO A 152 25.07 6.68 -4.86
C PRO A 152 24.07 7.57 -5.60
N GLY A 153 24.26 7.81 -6.90
CA GLY A 153 23.33 8.59 -7.72
C GLY A 153 21.94 7.96 -7.87
N PHE A 154 21.84 6.63 -7.70
CA PHE A 154 20.59 5.89 -7.79
C PHE A 154 19.97 5.52 -6.42
N ARG A 155 20.46 6.06 -5.30
CA ARG A 155 19.98 5.70 -3.95
C ARG A 155 18.49 5.82 -3.78
N TYR A 156 17.91 6.90 -4.28
CA TYR A 156 16.48 7.20 -4.18
C TYR A 156 15.71 6.90 -5.46
N TYR A 157 16.25 6.06 -6.31
CA TYR A 157 15.53 5.46 -7.43
C TYR A 157 14.87 4.16 -6.96
N PRO A 158 13.71 3.77 -7.54
CA PRO A 158 13.00 2.57 -7.11
C PRO A 158 13.88 1.33 -7.30
N VAL A 159 13.81 0.39 -6.38
CA VAL A 159 14.43 -0.91 -6.58
C VAL A 159 13.71 -1.66 -7.70
N VAL A 160 14.46 -2.30 -8.58
CA VAL A 160 13.96 -3.13 -9.68
C VAL A 160 14.76 -4.43 -9.78
N GLY A 161 14.28 -5.39 -10.57
CA GLY A 161 14.88 -6.72 -10.61
C GLY A 161 14.56 -7.53 -9.37
N VAL A 162 13.48 -7.21 -8.67
CA VAL A 162 12.96 -7.91 -7.49
C VAL A 162 11.72 -8.68 -7.87
N SER A 163 11.62 -9.92 -7.40
CA SER A 163 10.45 -10.77 -7.56
C SER A 163 9.38 -10.44 -6.50
N TRP A 164 8.17 -10.95 -6.71
CA TRP A 164 7.09 -10.83 -5.74
C TRP A 164 7.45 -11.52 -4.41
N SER A 165 8.04 -12.71 -4.50
CA SER A 165 8.51 -13.47 -3.32
C SER A 165 9.54 -12.68 -2.52
N GLN A 166 10.53 -12.07 -3.17
CA GLN A 166 11.51 -11.20 -2.53
C GLN A 166 10.88 -9.95 -1.90
N ALA A 167 9.87 -9.36 -2.56
CA ALA A 167 9.15 -8.20 -2.01
C ALA A 167 8.38 -8.58 -0.73
N MET A 168 7.79 -9.78 -0.66
CA MET A 168 7.16 -10.31 0.54
C MET A 168 8.15 -10.58 1.67
N ASP A 169 9.35 -11.07 1.36
CA ASP A 169 10.42 -11.27 2.35
C ASP A 169 10.89 -9.92 2.93
N TYR A 170 11.01 -8.90 2.08
CA TYR A 170 11.28 -7.53 2.54
C TYR A 170 10.20 -7.01 3.50
N CYS A 171 8.92 -7.22 3.18
CA CYS A 171 7.81 -6.80 4.03
C CYS A 171 7.89 -7.47 5.42
N ARG A 172 8.18 -8.78 5.48
CA ARG A 172 8.36 -9.52 6.74
C ARG A 172 9.51 -8.96 7.57
N TRP A 173 10.69 -8.83 6.95
CA TRP A 173 11.85 -8.23 7.60
C TRP A 173 11.54 -6.82 8.14
N ARG A 174 10.86 -5.98 7.34
CA ARG A 174 10.48 -4.62 7.75
C ARG A 174 9.54 -4.64 8.96
N THR A 175 8.62 -5.58 9.03
CA THR A 175 7.73 -5.78 10.18
C THR A 175 8.53 -6.03 11.45
N GLU A 176 9.46 -6.96 11.39
CA GLU A 176 10.33 -7.30 12.52
C GLU A 176 11.20 -6.10 12.93
N ALA A 177 11.87 -5.45 11.98
CA ALA A 177 12.76 -4.33 12.24
C ALA A 177 12.02 -3.13 12.87
N VAL A 178 10.86 -2.75 12.32
CA VAL A 178 10.07 -1.62 12.85
C VAL A 178 9.51 -1.94 14.23
N ASN A 179 8.97 -3.13 14.43
CA ASN A 179 8.39 -3.52 15.71
C ASN A 179 9.46 -3.72 16.79
N LYS A 180 10.64 -4.21 16.43
CA LYS A 180 11.82 -4.27 17.33
C LYS A 180 12.23 -2.87 17.78
N GLN A 181 12.32 -1.90 16.88
CA GLN A 181 12.63 -0.53 17.23
C GLN A 181 11.59 0.08 18.19
N ARG A 182 10.29 -0.18 17.95
CA ARG A 182 9.20 0.28 18.81
C ARG A 182 9.23 -0.40 20.20
N ALA A 183 9.58 -1.68 20.26
CA ALA A 183 9.76 -2.39 21.52
C ALA A 183 10.93 -1.79 22.33
N LEU A 184 12.05 -1.49 21.67
CA LEU A 184 13.18 -0.79 22.31
C LEU A 184 12.79 0.58 22.86
N GLU A 185 11.97 1.34 22.14
CA GLU A 185 11.47 2.64 22.60
C GLU A 185 10.48 2.51 23.78
N TYR A 186 9.70 1.43 23.82
CA TYR A 186 8.72 1.17 24.88
C TYR A 186 9.39 0.71 26.19
N PHE A 187 10.27 -0.28 26.14
CA PHE A 187 10.92 -0.82 27.33
C PHE A 187 12.16 -0.01 27.78
N GLY A 188 12.76 0.75 26.86
CA GLY A 188 14.07 1.39 27.05
C GLY A 188 15.23 0.44 26.70
N GLU A 189 16.35 1.02 26.21
CA GLU A 189 17.52 0.24 25.76
C GLU A 189 18.15 -0.65 26.84
N GLU A 190 18.04 -0.24 28.12
CA GLU A 190 18.63 -0.97 29.25
C GLU A 190 17.77 -2.16 29.71
N ASP A 191 16.45 -2.06 29.57
CA ASP A 191 15.48 -3.06 30.06
C ASP A 191 14.99 -4.02 28.96
N TYR A 192 15.23 -3.70 27.69
CA TYR A 192 14.81 -4.52 26.57
C TYR A 192 15.61 -5.83 26.46
N ILE A 193 14.89 -6.95 26.43
CA ILE A 193 15.43 -8.28 26.10
C ILE A 193 15.03 -8.63 24.67
N ASP A 194 15.95 -9.12 23.85
CA ASP A 194 15.66 -9.46 22.45
C ASP A 194 14.53 -10.48 22.35
N GLY A 195 13.48 -10.09 21.66
CA GLY A 195 12.25 -10.88 21.55
C GLY A 195 11.09 -10.38 22.43
N ASP A 196 11.31 -9.38 23.29
CA ASP A 196 10.23 -8.77 24.06
C ASP A 196 9.26 -8.04 23.11
N ILE A 197 7.98 -8.29 23.32
CA ILE A 197 6.89 -7.68 22.53
C ILE A 197 6.04 -6.85 23.47
N PRO A 198 5.83 -5.54 23.20
CA PRO A 198 4.90 -4.72 23.95
C PRO A 198 3.51 -5.36 23.96
N PRO A 199 2.74 -5.26 25.07
CA PRO A 199 1.37 -5.74 25.12
C PRO A 199 0.53 -5.14 23.97
N ILE A 200 -0.38 -5.93 23.40
CA ILE A 200 -1.26 -5.47 22.30
C ILE A 200 -2.09 -4.27 22.77
N GLU A 201 -2.47 -4.22 24.04
CA GLU A 201 -3.22 -3.14 24.67
C GLU A 201 -2.47 -1.80 24.66
N SER A 202 -1.15 -1.83 24.53
CA SER A 202 -0.35 -0.60 24.39
C SER A 202 -0.61 0.14 23.06
N GLY A 203 -1.08 -0.57 22.03
CA GLY A 203 -1.29 -0.03 20.68
C GLY A 203 0.00 0.40 19.96
N ILE A 204 1.17 0.06 20.49
CA ILE A 204 2.48 0.44 19.95
C ILE A 204 2.89 -0.48 18.81
N PHE A 205 2.57 -1.76 18.94
CA PHE A 205 2.93 -2.77 17.96
C PHE A 205 2.14 -2.55 16.66
N LEU A 206 2.85 -2.52 15.52
CA LEU A 206 2.22 -2.37 14.22
C LEU A 206 1.82 -3.73 13.64
N PRO A 207 0.68 -3.75 12.90
CA PRO A 207 0.35 -4.87 12.03
C PRO A 207 1.47 -5.16 11.03
N GLU A 208 1.44 -6.35 10.48
CA GLU A 208 2.38 -6.81 9.48
C GLU A 208 2.41 -5.89 8.25
N PHE A 209 3.61 -5.49 7.84
CA PHE A 209 3.83 -4.89 6.53
C PHE A 209 3.63 -5.97 5.46
N ARG A 210 2.93 -5.64 4.43
CA ARG A 210 2.60 -6.52 3.30
C ARG A 210 2.55 -5.74 2.00
N LEU A 211 2.47 -6.41 0.89
CA LEU A 211 2.07 -5.74 -0.35
C LEU A 211 0.61 -5.27 -0.23
N PRO A 212 0.23 -4.13 -0.84
CA PRO A 212 -1.17 -3.73 -0.93
C PRO A 212 -1.96 -4.76 -1.76
N THR A 213 -3.23 -4.94 -1.45
CA THR A 213 -4.11 -5.67 -2.35
C THR A 213 -4.31 -4.86 -3.63
N GLU A 214 -4.72 -5.51 -4.71
CA GLU A 214 -5.00 -4.81 -5.95
C GLU A 214 -6.05 -3.72 -5.76
N ALA A 215 -7.10 -4.00 -4.98
CA ALA A 215 -8.15 -3.05 -4.67
C ALA A 215 -7.64 -1.86 -3.83
N GLU A 216 -6.80 -2.10 -2.82
CA GLU A 216 -6.18 -1.04 -2.03
C GLU A 216 -5.29 -0.16 -2.90
N TRP A 217 -4.46 -0.77 -3.75
CA TRP A 217 -3.56 -0.04 -4.63
C TRP A 217 -4.32 0.85 -5.61
N GLU A 218 -5.33 0.29 -6.27
CA GLU A 218 -6.14 1.01 -7.26
C GLU A 218 -6.94 2.14 -6.62
N TYR A 219 -7.59 1.87 -5.46
CA TYR A 219 -8.28 2.87 -4.66
C TYR A 219 -7.36 4.05 -4.28
N ALA A 220 -6.18 3.73 -3.75
CA ALA A 220 -5.18 4.72 -3.37
C ALA A 220 -4.67 5.53 -4.57
N ALA A 221 -4.50 4.90 -5.74
CA ALA A 221 -4.05 5.54 -6.95
C ALA A 221 -5.06 6.56 -7.48
N TYR A 222 -6.35 6.26 -7.46
CA TYR A 222 -7.37 7.22 -7.86
C TYR A 222 -7.40 8.47 -6.98
N GLY A 223 -7.12 8.35 -5.68
CA GLY A 223 -6.95 9.48 -4.77
C GLY A 223 -8.16 10.41 -4.71
N GLN A 224 -9.38 9.89 -4.82
CA GLN A 224 -10.62 10.68 -4.84
C GLN A 224 -11.07 11.02 -3.42
N ILE A 225 -10.45 12.02 -2.81
CA ILE A 225 -10.86 12.52 -1.50
C ILE A 225 -12.07 13.45 -1.66
N GLY A 226 -13.14 13.18 -0.90
CA GLY A 226 -14.34 14.02 -0.88
C GLY A 226 -15.43 13.62 -1.88
N ASP A 227 -15.12 12.83 -2.90
CA ASP A 227 -16.07 12.40 -3.93
C ASP A 227 -16.69 11.03 -3.68
N GLN A 228 -16.31 10.39 -2.58
CA GLN A 228 -16.72 9.01 -2.24
C GLN A 228 -18.23 8.79 -2.12
N TRP A 229 -18.99 9.86 -1.89
CA TRP A 229 -20.43 9.84 -1.63
C TRP A 229 -21.27 10.15 -2.87
N LEU A 230 -20.65 10.55 -3.97
CA LEU A 230 -21.35 10.99 -5.17
C LEU A 230 -21.42 9.85 -6.18
N ASP A 231 -22.59 9.68 -6.80
CA ASP A 231 -22.76 8.78 -7.96
C ASP A 231 -21.87 9.21 -9.15
N GLU A 232 -21.33 10.41 -9.09
CA GLU A 232 -20.38 10.98 -10.06
C GLU A 232 -19.06 10.20 -10.13
N ASN A 233 -18.67 9.45 -9.10
CA ASN A 233 -17.54 8.53 -9.15
C ASN A 233 -17.68 7.44 -10.21
N GLN A 234 -18.91 7.13 -10.59
CA GLN A 234 -19.18 6.15 -11.63
C GLN A 234 -19.07 6.74 -13.04
N THR A 235 -19.37 8.04 -13.19
CA THR A 235 -19.43 8.70 -14.49
C THR A 235 -18.26 9.63 -14.79
N GLN A 236 -17.55 10.13 -13.78
CA GLN A 236 -16.46 11.09 -13.91
C GLN A 236 -15.15 10.62 -13.26
N ARG A 237 -14.93 9.31 -13.25
CA ARG A 237 -13.72 8.70 -12.75
C ARG A 237 -12.45 9.32 -13.35
N ARG A 238 -11.43 9.52 -12.51
CA ARG A 238 -10.10 9.94 -12.97
C ARG A 238 -9.50 8.87 -13.89
N LEU A 239 -8.90 9.29 -14.98
CA LEU A 239 -8.14 8.40 -15.87
C LEU A 239 -6.75 8.08 -15.30
N TYR A 240 -6.18 9.03 -14.55
CA TYR A 240 -4.84 8.98 -13.97
C TYR A 240 -4.89 9.38 -12.49
N PRO A 241 -3.82 9.16 -11.71
CA PRO A 241 -3.72 9.58 -10.30
C PRO A 241 -3.73 11.11 -10.05
N TRP A 242 -4.08 11.92 -11.03
CA TRP A 242 -4.14 13.38 -10.94
C TRP A 242 -5.40 13.94 -11.60
N ASP A 243 -5.67 15.22 -11.36
CA ASP A 243 -6.81 15.91 -11.96
C ASP A 243 -6.67 16.07 -13.47
N GLY A 244 -7.76 15.84 -14.17
CA GLY A 244 -7.84 15.94 -15.63
C GLY A 244 -7.42 14.65 -16.34
N ARG A 245 -7.68 14.63 -17.66
CA ARG A 245 -7.44 13.46 -18.52
C ARG A 245 -6.17 13.58 -19.36
N THR A 246 -5.28 14.56 -19.04
CA THR A 246 -4.05 14.79 -19.81
C THR A 246 -2.83 14.32 -19.09
N ILE A 247 -1.88 13.74 -19.81
CA ILE A 247 -0.57 13.34 -19.29
C ILE A 247 0.39 14.51 -19.09
N ARG A 248 0.01 15.70 -19.59
CA ARG A 248 0.78 16.94 -19.43
C ARG A 248 0.07 17.88 -18.49
N SER A 249 0.83 18.52 -17.62
CA SER A 249 0.31 19.49 -16.66
C SER A 249 -0.23 20.73 -17.36
N SER A 250 -1.41 21.17 -16.94
CA SER A 250 -2.00 22.48 -17.27
C SER A 250 -1.74 23.54 -16.19
N LYS A 251 -1.15 23.18 -15.05
CA LYS A 251 -0.90 24.06 -13.91
C LYS A 251 0.14 25.14 -14.28
N ARG A 252 -0.15 26.39 -13.91
CA ARG A 252 0.77 27.53 -14.15
C ARG A 252 2.17 27.23 -13.58
N GLY A 253 3.20 27.44 -14.37
CA GLY A 253 4.59 27.13 -14.02
C GLY A 253 5.08 25.74 -14.46
N ASN A 254 4.15 24.78 -14.66
CA ASN A 254 4.46 23.42 -15.11
C ASN A 254 3.72 23.06 -16.41
N VAL A 255 3.17 24.04 -17.12
CA VAL A 255 2.42 23.82 -18.36
C VAL A 255 3.27 23.07 -19.37
N GLY A 256 2.72 21.96 -19.86
CA GLY A 256 3.36 21.12 -20.88
C GLY A 256 4.35 20.07 -20.34
N LYS A 257 4.76 20.14 -19.06
CA LYS A 257 5.58 19.09 -18.44
C LYS A 257 4.76 17.82 -18.25
N PHE A 258 5.39 16.68 -18.40
CA PHE A 258 4.76 15.40 -18.09
C PHE A 258 4.50 15.26 -16.57
N GLN A 259 3.44 14.53 -16.23
CA GLN A 259 3.03 14.30 -14.84
C GLN A 259 3.45 12.93 -14.30
N ALA A 260 4.07 12.10 -15.15
CA ALA A 260 4.60 10.79 -14.80
C ALA A 260 5.79 10.45 -15.70
N ASN A 261 6.60 9.49 -15.25
CA ASN A 261 7.69 8.90 -16.03
C ASN A 261 7.18 7.68 -16.80
N PHE A 262 7.09 7.76 -18.12
CA PHE A 262 6.59 6.70 -18.99
C PHE A 262 7.24 6.80 -20.39
N LYS A 263 7.05 5.78 -21.23
CA LYS A 263 7.54 5.76 -22.60
C LYS A 263 6.80 6.75 -23.48
N ARG A 264 7.52 7.72 -23.98
CA ARG A 264 7.02 8.86 -24.77
C ARG A 264 7.31 8.71 -26.26
N GLY A 265 6.73 9.61 -27.07
CA GLY A 265 7.08 9.75 -28.47
C GLY A 265 8.51 10.26 -28.68
N ARG A 266 9.11 9.95 -29.84
CA ARG A 266 10.50 10.31 -30.14
C ARG A 266 10.81 11.81 -29.99
N GLY A 267 9.87 12.70 -30.35
CA GLY A 267 10.03 14.14 -30.22
C GLY A 267 10.06 14.63 -28.78
N ASP A 268 9.42 13.91 -27.86
CA ASP A 268 9.35 14.30 -26.46
C ASP A 268 10.66 14.11 -25.72
N TYR A 269 11.51 13.17 -26.14
CA TYR A 269 12.84 12.98 -25.58
C TYR A 269 13.84 14.08 -25.95
N ALA A 270 13.54 14.86 -26.97
CA ALA A 270 14.38 15.99 -27.37
C ALA A 270 14.30 17.17 -26.39
N GLY A 271 13.30 17.18 -25.48
CA GLY A 271 13.08 18.30 -24.59
C GLY A 271 12.47 19.52 -25.28
N ILE A 272 12.52 20.65 -24.60
CA ILE A 272 12.16 21.98 -25.11
C ILE A 272 13.32 22.94 -24.95
N ALA A 273 13.26 24.10 -25.58
CA ALA A 273 14.34 25.09 -25.51
C ALA A 273 14.64 25.44 -24.04
N GLY A 274 15.85 25.11 -23.59
CA GLY A 274 16.36 25.40 -22.26
C GLY A 274 15.95 24.40 -21.15
N ALA A 275 15.16 23.34 -21.44
CA ALA A 275 14.79 22.34 -20.47
C ALA A 275 14.45 20.99 -21.12
N LEU A 276 14.48 19.93 -20.34
CA LEU A 276 13.87 18.65 -20.68
C LEU A 276 12.36 18.70 -20.40
N ASN A 277 11.56 17.91 -21.13
CA ASN A 277 10.12 17.82 -20.91
C ASN A 277 9.77 17.08 -19.61
N ASP A 278 10.67 16.25 -19.15
CA ASP A 278 10.58 15.51 -17.89
C ASP A 278 11.97 15.14 -17.35
N ALA A 279 11.99 14.47 -16.20
CA ALA A 279 13.20 14.13 -15.48
C ALA A 279 13.87 12.83 -15.93
N GLY A 280 13.17 11.91 -16.63
CA GLY A 280 13.63 10.54 -16.76
C GLY A 280 13.79 10.01 -18.17
N PHE A 281 14.89 9.29 -18.41
CA PHE A 281 15.10 8.45 -19.59
C PHE A 281 14.77 6.97 -19.28
N VAL A 282 15.12 6.53 -18.10
CA VAL A 282 14.74 5.26 -17.47
C VAL A 282 13.97 5.58 -16.19
N THR A 283 14.17 4.90 -15.09
CA THR A 283 13.63 5.26 -13.79
C THR A 283 14.09 6.64 -13.32
N THR A 284 13.34 7.25 -12.41
CA THR A 284 13.65 8.54 -11.77
C THR A 284 13.58 8.42 -10.25
N SER A 285 13.91 9.49 -9.53
CA SER A 285 13.77 9.54 -8.08
C SER A 285 12.32 9.25 -7.66
N ILE A 286 12.16 8.55 -6.54
CA ILE A 286 10.85 8.24 -5.93
C ILE A 286 10.05 9.49 -5.53
N TYR A 287 10.65 10.67 -5.52
CA TYR A 287 10.03 11.97 -5.19
C TYR A 287 9.91 12.92 -6.39
N GLU A 288 10.18 12.48 -7.62
CA GLU A 288 10.34 13.40 -8.75
C GLU A 288 9.03 14.07 -9.17
N TYR A 289 7.92 13.35 -9.16
CA TYR A 289 6.62 13.87 -9.58
C TYR A 289 5.76 14.25 -8.39
N ALA A 290 4.76 15.12 -8.62
CA ALA A 290 3.84 15.54 -7.57
C ALA A 290 3.00 14.35 -7.05
N PRO A 291 2.78 14.26 -5.73
CA PRO A 291 1.94 13.23 -5.16
C PRO A 291 0.46 13.44 -5.54
N ASN A 292 -0.34 12.39 -5.43
CA ASN A 292 -1.79 12.47 -5.52
C ASN A 292 -2.40 13.06 -4.23
N ASP A 293 -3.75 13.08 -4.14
CA ASP A 293 -4.46 13.72 -3.03
C ASP A 293 -4.24 13.01 -1.68
N PHE A 294 -3.86 11.73 -1.65
CA PHE A 294 -3.44 11.03 -0.43
C PHE A 294 -1.97 11.28 -0.05
N GLY A 295 -1.22 12.02 -0.87
CA GLY A 295 0.21 12.23 -0.64
C GLY A 295 1.11 11.12 -1.19
N LEU A 296 0.60 10.29 -2.09
CA LEU A 296 1.31 9.14 -2.67
C LEU A 296 2.02 9.55 -3.97
N TYR A 297 3.31 9.30 -4.03
CA TYR A 297 4.15 9.59 -5.19
C TYR A 297 4.12 8.42 -6.19
N ASN A 298 4.27 8.75 -7.47
CA ASN A 298 4.49 7.81 -8.58
C ASN A 298 3.46 6.67 -8.68
N MET A 299 2.19 6.92 -8.28
CA MET A 299 1.11 5.93 -8.49
C MET A 299 0.79 5.70 -9.96
N ALA A 300 1.49 6.35 -10.87
CA ALA A 300 1.50 6.10 -12.31
C ALA A 300 2.88 6.36 -12.89
N GLY A 301 3.41 5.41 -13.65
CA GLY A 301 4.73 5.50 -14.26
C GLY A 301 5.86 5.21 -13.28
N ASN A 302 7.07 5.52 -13.68
CA ASN A 302 8.33 5.18 -13.03
C ASN A 302 8.58 3.67 -13.03
N VAL A 303 8.02 2.91 -12.11
CA VAL A 303 7.99 1.45 -12.15
C VAL A 303 6.58 0.93 -11.91
N ASN A 304 6.26 -0.22 -12.48
CA ASN A 304 5.11 -0.99 -12.06
C ASN A 304 5.31 -1.46 -10.63
N GLU A 305 4.24 -1.72 -9.93
CA GLU A 305 4.30 -2.14 -8.53
C GLU A 305 3.59 -3.48 -8.34
N TRP A 306 4.30 -4.40 -7.68
CA TRP A 306 3.72 -5.65 -7.23
C TRP A 306 2.58 -5.39 -6.26
N VAL A 307 1.48 -6.13 -6.43
CA VAL A 307 0.39 -6.21 -5.46
C VAL A 307 0.23 -7.63 -4.95
N PHE A 308 -0.52 -7.81 -3.89
CA PHE A 308 -0.66 -9.10 -3.21
C PHE A 308 -1.40 -10.14 -4.05
N ASP A 309 -2.33 -9.70 -4.88
CA ASP A 309 -3.31 -10.53 -5.57
C ASP A 309 -2.70 -11.44 -6.63
N ILE A 310 -3.34 -12.60 -6.80
CA ILE A 310 -3.10 -13.52 -7.91
C ILE A 310 -3.85 -13.00 -9.15
N TYR A 311 -3.24 -13.13 -10.30
CA TYR A 311 -3.90 -12.79 -11.55
C TYR A 311 -4.94 -13.87 -11.91
N ARG A 312 -6.20 -13.47 -11.89
CA ARG A 312 -7.34 -14.29 -12.34
C ARG A 312 -8.31 -13.39 -13.11
N PRO A 313 -8.45 -13.55 -14.42
CA PRO A 313 -9.52 -12.85 -15.15
C PRO A 313 -10.87 -13.50 -14.82
N LEU A 314 -11.90 -12.66 -14.65
CA LEU A 314 -13.30 -13.07 -14.49
C LEU A 314 -13.53 -14.13 -13.38
N ASN A 315 -13.02 -13.88 -12.18
CA ASN A 315 -13.18 -14.78 -11.05
C ASN A 315 -14.48 -14.49 -10.27
N PHE A 316 -15.02 -15.50 -9.57
CA PHE A 316 -16.11 -15.33 -8.60
C PHE A 316 -15.76 -14.36 -7.48
N GLN A 317 -14.51 -14.25 -7.09
CA GLN A 317 -14.01 -13.25 -6.12
C GLN A 317 -14.19 -11.81 -6.63
N ASP A 318 -14.42 -11.61 -7.92
CA ASP A 318 -14.77 -10.30 -8.47
C ASP A 318 -16.19 -9.84 -8.08
N MET A 319 -17.00 -10.71 -7.47
CA MET A 319 -18.31 -10.37 -6.92
C MET A 319 -18.24 -9.87 -5.46
N GLU A 320 -17.11 -10.05 -4.78
CA GLU A 320 -16.92 -9.51 -3.44
C GLU A 320 -16.76 -8.00 -3.51
N ASP A 321 -17.51 -7.29 -2.67
CA ASP A 321 -17.57 -5.83 -2.65
C ASP A 321 -16.90 -5.21 -1.40
N LEU A 322 -16.58 -6.02 -0.38
CA LEU A 322 -15.91 -5.58 0.85
C LEU A 322 -14.49 -6.12 0.94
N ASN A 323 -13.50 -5.23 0.87
CA ASN A 323 -12.07 -5.55 0.87
C ASN A 323 -11.70 -6.69 -0.06
N PRO A 324 -12.04 -6.61 -1.36
CA PRO A 324 -11.84 -7.72 -2.27
C PRO A 324 -10.35 -8.05 -2.41
N ILE A 325 -10.05 -9.34 -2.42
CA ILE A 325 -8.72 -9.90 -2.62
C ILE A 325 -8.84 -11.17 -3.45
N ARG A 326 -8.00 -11.33 -4.45
CA ARG A 326 -7.96 -12.56 -5.24
C ARG A 326 -6.94 -13.53 -4.65
N LYS A 327 -7.46 -14.63 -4.13
CA LYS A 327 -6.68 -15.75 -3.58
C LYS A 327 -6.89 -17.00 -4.41
N SER A 328 -5.95 -17.92 -4.31
CA SER A 328 -5.96 -19.19 -5.06
C SER A 328 -6.87 -20.26 -4.48
N ASP A 329 -7.33 -20.14 -3.25
CA ASP A 329 -7.87 -21.24 -2.42
C ASP A 329 -9.04 -22.04 -3.04
N PHE A 330 -9.75 -21.45 -4.02
CA PHE A 330 -10.92 -22.12 -4.61
C PHE A 330 -10.61 -22.92 -5.90
N LEU A 331 -9.54 -22.58 -6.62
CA LEU A 331 -9.18 -23.22 -7.89
C LEU A 331 -7.99 -24.18 -7.77
N ASP A 332 -7.41 -24.25 -6.58
CA ASP A 332 -6.19 -25.00 -6.31
C ASP A 332 -6.45 -26.39 -5.71
N SER A 333 -7.66 -26.92 -5.84
CA SER A 333 -7.77 -28.36 -5.64
C SER A 333 -6.91 -29.03 -6.72
N GLU A 334 -5.85 -29.69 -6.31
CA GLU A 334 -4.89 -30.39 -7.17
C GLU A 334 -5.55 -31.38 -8.15
N GLU A 335 -6.83 -31.68 -7.96
CA GLU A 335 -7.62 -32.59 -8.78
C GLU A 335 -8.10 -31.98 -10.12
N ASP A 336 -8.23 -30.66 -10.24
CA ASP A 336 -8.78 -30.00 -11.43
C ASP A 336 -7.73 -29.21 -12.24
N TYR A 337 -6.53 -29.02 -11.73
CA TYR A 337 -5.46 -28.28 -12.40
C TYR A 337 -4.40 -29.25 -12.97
N ASP A 338 -4.47 -29.49 -14.25
CA ASP A 338 -3.44 -30.25 -14.97
C ASP A 338 -2.23 -29.35 -15.25
N SER A 339 -1.28 -29.37 -14.32
CA SER A 339 0.00 -28.63 -14.45
C SER A 339 0.86 -29.12 -15.63
N GLU A 340 0.52 -30.26 -16.24
CA GLU A 340 1.22 -30.79 -17.42
C GLU A 340 0.62 -30.28 -18.74
N ASN A 341 -0.59 -29.74 -18.74
CA ASN A 341 -1.21 -29.11 -19.90
C ASN A 341 -0.91 -27.62 -19.98
N PHE A 342 0.28 -27.26 -20.40
CA PHE A 342 0.81 -25.89 -20.55
C PHE A 342 0.05 -24.99 -21.54
N ASN A 343 -1.25 -25.06 -21.63
CA ASN A 343 -2.04 -24.22 -22.51
C ASN A 343 -2.41 -22.86 -21.92
N SER A 344 -2.10 -22.62 -20.65
CA SER A 344 -2.34 -21.33 -19.99
C SER A 344 -1.06 -20.79 -19.36
N MET A 345 -0.68 -19.57 -19.71
CA MET A 345 0.38 -18.80 -19.01
C MET A 345 -0.06 -18.30 -17.64
N ILE A 346 -1.28 -18.59 -17.22
CA ILE A 346 -1.87 -18.17 -15.94
C ILE A 346 -1.82 -19.36 -15.00
N SER A 347 -0.99 -19.25 -13.97
CA SER A 347 -0.84 -20.23 -12.89
C SER A 347 -1.20 -19.58 -11.55
N ASN A 348 -1.19 -20.35 -10.46
CA ASN A 348 -1.33 -19.84 -9.10
C ASN A 348 -0.14 -18.97 -8.67
N GLU A 349 0.94 -19.03 -9.41
CA GLU A 349 2.16 -18.24 -9.22
C GLU A 349 2.13 -16.92 -10.00
N SER A 350 1.09 -16.69 -10.82
CA SER A 350 0.95 -15.44 -11.58
C SER A 350 0.44 -14.32 -10.68
N ARG A 351 1.29 -13.33 -10.41
CA ARG A 351 1.01 -12.18 -9.53
C ARG A 351 0.73 -10.92 -10.34
N VAL A 352 -0.20 -10.11 -9.84
CA VAL A 352 -0.58 -8.85 -10.47
C VAL A 352 0.45 -7.76 -10.17
N PHE A 353 0.69 -6.91 -11.17
CA PHE A 353 1.38 -5.64 -11.00
C PHE A 353 0.65 -4.51 -11.73
N LYS A 354 0.79 -3.28 -11.25
CA LYS A 354 -0.01 -2.12 -11.66
C LYS A 354 0.83 -0.85 -11.84
N GLY A 355 0.23 0.20 -12.41
CA GLY A 355 0.76 1.56 -12.41
C GLY A 355 1.48 1.99 -13.69
N GLY A 356 1.92 1.05 -14.52
CA GLY A 356 2.78 1.36 -15.67
C GLY A 356 4.20 1.75 -15.25
N SER A 357 5.13 1.79 -16.19
CA SER A 357 6.54 2.04 -15.94
C SER A 357 7.14 3.01 -16.96
N TRP A 358 8.41 3.39 -16.76
CA TRP A 358 9.22 4.19 -17.67
C TRP A 358 9.28 3.61 -19.10
N ALA A 359 9.12 2.31 -19.26
CA ALA A 359 9.14 1.60 -20.54
C ALA A 359 7.76 1.41 -21.18
N ASP A 360 6.69 1.73 -20.46
CA ASP A 360 5.30 1.53 -20.87
C ASP A 360 4.67 2.77 -21.49
N GLY A 361 3.75 2.58 -22.44
CA GLY A 361 2.97 3.68 -23.02
C GLY A 361 1.92 4.23 -22.04
N ALA A 362 1.41 5.42 -22.31
CA ALA A 362 0.48 6.15 -21.44
C ALA A 362 -0.80 5.38 -21.07
N MET A 363 -1.22 4.42 -21.89
CA MET A 363 -2.41 3.60 -21.62
C MET A 363 -2.27 2.74 -20.35
N TRP A 364 -1.03 2.35 -20.00
CA TRP A 364 -0.75 1.54 -18.81
C TRP A 364 -0.70 2.35 -17.51
N LEU A 365 -0.78 3.70 -17.60
CA LEU A 365 -0.77 4.59 -16.44
C LEU A 365 -2.13 4.69 -15.74
N SER A 366 -3.20 4.17 -16.36
CA SER A 366 -4.52 4.14 -15.74
C SER A 366 -4.54 3.15 -14.56
N PRO A 367 -5.02 3.56 -13.37
CA PRO A 367 -5.01 2.70 -12.19
C PRO A 367 -5.75 1.37 -12.36
N GLY A 368 -6.80 1.32 -13.18
CA GLY A 368 -7.58 0.11 -13.42
C GLY A 368 -6.89 -0.92 -14.32
N THR A 369 -5.82 -0.55 -15.03
CA THR A 369 -5.08 -1.50 -15.87
C THR A 369 -4.30 -2.49 -15.00
N ARG A 370 -4.24 -3.74 -15.43
CA ARG A 370 -3.49 -4.79 -14.74
C ARG A 370 -2.66 -5.59 -15.72
N ARG A 371 -1.56 -6.10 -15.22
CA ARG A 371 -0.72 -7.11 -15.89
C ARG A 371 -0.24 -8.11 -14.86
N PHE A 372 0.37 -9.16 -15.31
CA PHE A 372 0.87 -10.20 -14.42
C PHE A 372 2.24 -10.71 -14.86
N LEU A 373 2.95 -11.27 -13.91
CA LEU A 373 4.19 -11.99 -14.10
C LEU A 373 4.26 -13.09 -13.04
N ASP A 374 5.05 -14.10 -13.30
CA ASP A 374 5.34 -15.16 -12.33
C ASP A 374 5.97 -14.58 -11.06
N GLN A 375 5.59 -15.11 -9.88
CA GLN A 375 5.99 -14.57 -8.57
C GLN A 375 7.50 -14.61 -8.30
N ASP A 376 8.24 -15.49 -8.97
CA ASP A 376 9.70 -15.64 -8.82
C ASP A 376 10.46 -14.96 -9.97
N SER A 377 9.74 -14.42 -10.94
CA SER A 377 10.31 -13.63 -12.03
C SER A 377 10.48 -12.17 -11.66
N SER A 378 11.40 -11.48 -12.31
CA SER A 378 11.70 -10.07 -12.08
C SER A 378 11.87 -9.27 -13.37
N SER A 379 11.78 -7.96 -13.29
CA SER A 379 11.92 -7.06 -14.45
C SER A 379 12.57 -5.72 -14.05
N ALA A 380 13.23 -5.06 -15.03
CA ALA A 380 13.72 -3.68 -14.87
C ALA A 380 12.58 -2.64 -14.77
N THR A 381 11.35 -3.07 -14.95
CA THR A 381 10.16 -2.21 -14.96
C THR A 381 9.24 -2.42 -13.78
N ILE A 382 9.59 -3.31 -12.84
CA ILE A 382 8.74 -3.66 -11.72
C ILE A 382 9.51 -3.46 -10.41
N GLY A 383 8.91 -2.70 -9.49
CA GLY A 383 9.28 -2.51 -8.11
C GLY A 383 8.08 -2.80 -7.20
N PHE A 384 7.99 -2.15 -6.03
CA PHE A 384 6.87 -2.32 -5.11
C PHE A 384 6.83 -1.22 -4.04
N ARG A 385 5.72 -1.17 -3.31
CA ARG A 385 5.56 -0.44 -2.04
C ARG A 385 4.83 -1.30 -1.03
N CYS A 386 4.97 -1.01 0.27
CA CYS A 386 4.32 -1.76 1.33
C CYS A 386 3.07 -1.04 1.86
N ALA A 387 2.15 -1.84 2.36
CA ALA A 387 0.96 -1.42 3.08
C ALA A 387 0.91 -2.05 4.48
N THR A 388 0.16 -1.44 5.40
CA THR A 388 -0.24 -2.05 6.67
C THR A 388 -1.72 -1.79 6.92
N THR A 389 -2.37 -2.69 7.64
CA THR A 389 -3.79 -2.54 7.98
C THR A 389 -3.97 -1.46 9.06
N ALA A 390 -4.97 -0.60 8.89
CA ALA A 390 -5.36 0.32 9.96
C ALA A 390 -6.27 -0.40 10.96
N LEU A 391 -5.82 -0.46 12.22
CA LEU A 391 -6.55 -1.11 13.31
C LEU A 391 -7.31 -0.06 14.12
N GLY A 392 -8.61 0.00 13.91
CA GLY A 392 -9.49 0.87 14.67
C GLY A 392 -9.24 2.36 14.46
N THR A 393 -9.97 3.17 15.21
CA THR A 393 -9.81 4.62 15.28
C THR A 393 -9.79 5.05 16.75
N ALA A 394 -9.09 6.14 17.07
CA ALA A 394 -9.09 6.66 18.43
C ALA A 394 -10.48 7.11 18.92
N GLY A 395 -11.43 7.29 18.00
CA GLY A 395 -12.72 7.91 18.30
C GLY A 395 -12.57 9.42 18.62
N ASN A 396 -13.62 10.17 18.45
CA ASN A 396 -13.68 11.60 18.85
C ASN A 396 -14.19 11.75 20.27
#